data_5a7ddccf3ffe29b4a68d298f3f9a6cd5
#
_entry.id   5a7ddccf3ffe29b4a68d298f3f9a6cd5
#
_cell.length_a   1.000
_cell.length_b   1.000
_cell.length_c   1.000
_cell.angle_alpha   90.00
_cell.angle_beta   90.00
_cell.angle_gamma   90.00
#
_symmetry.space_group_name_H-M   'P 1'
#
loop_
_entity.id
_entity.type
_entity.pdbx_description
1 polymer ?
#
loop_
_entity_poly.entity_id
_entity_poly.type
_entity_poly.pdbx_seq_one_letter_code
_entity_poly.pdbx_strand_id
1 'polypeptide(L)'
;MSEVKTKNPQRLRPIVPLIHREGLSMAKLGELCNPKVERGGIPYRIRTGDCMMADMAEMARAAGYKFVWHWEDVRPVEPTARLVRPVTSFKSDLLKPVMDYLALKNISLPDLGKKLGLSGSAIGYRIRNGVCMMSQMEEMADAAGYKFVWDWEELPEVV
;
A
#
# COMPACT_ATOMS: atom_id res chain seq x y z
N MET A 1 9.25 -21.08 3.55
CA MET A 1 8.89 -19.98 4.44
C MET A 1 9.01 -18.65 3.75
N SER A 2 7.95 -17.90 3.79
CA SER A 2 7.80 -16.67 3.01
C SER A 2 8.22 -15.39 3.75
N GLU A 3 8.73 -15.52 4.95
CA GLU A 3 9.04 -14.37 5.81
C GLU A 3 10.03 -13.40 5.21
N VAL A 4 10.96 -13.91 4.41
CA VAL A 4 12.00 -13.08 3.79
C VAL A 4 11.42 -12.12 2.77
N LYS A 5 10.25 -12.46 2.16
CA LYS A 5 9.64 -11.65 1.11
C LYS A 5 8.99 -10.38 1.65
N THR A 6 8.56 -10.37 2.93
CA THR A 6 7.88 -9.21 3.52
C THR A 6 8.86 -8.20 4.12
N LYS A 7 10.09 -8.63 4.43
CA LYS A 7 11.08 -7.76 5.06
C LYS A 7 11.91 -7.05 3.99
N ASN A 8 11.65 -5.77 3.82
CA ASN A 8 12.44 -4.92 2.95
C ASN A 8 12.74 -3.61 3.66
N PRO A 9 13.88 -3.52 4.39
CA PRO A 9 14.20 -2.31 5.14
C PRO A 9 14.47 -1.09 4.26
N GLN A 10 14.61 -1.29 2.95
CA GLN A 10 14.82 -0.19 2.00
C GLN A 10 13.49 0.38 1.47
N ARG A 11 12.36 -0.31 1.71
CA ARG A 11 11.08 0.04 1.07
C ARG A 11 10.68 1.49 1.27
N LEU A 12 10.82 2.03 2.49
CA LEU A 12 10.38 3.40 2.80
C LEU A 12 11.49 4.43 2.69
N ARG A 13 12.72 4.04 2.38
CA ARG A 13 13.84 4.98 2.27
C ARG A 13 13.63 6.11 1.26
N PRO A 14 12.91 5.91 0.15
CA PRO A 14 12.69 7.01 -0.80
C PRO A 14 12.02 8.25 -0.20
N ILE A 15 11.29 8.12 0.92
CA ILE A 15 10.64 9.29 1.54
C ILE A 15 11.61 10.15 2.36
N VAL A 16 12.75 9.60 2.77
CA VAL A 16 13.70 10.31 3.64
C VAL A 16 14.21 11.61 3.00
N PRO A 17 14.72 11.60 1.75
CA PRO A 17 15.13 12.85 1.10
C PRO A 17 14.00 13.87 0.98
N LEU A 18 12.77 13.41 0.77
CA LEU A 18 11.61 14.28 0.63
C LEU A 18 11.27 14.97 1.96
N ILE A 19 11.34 14.22 3.06
CA ILE A 19 11.12 14.77 4.40
C ILE A 19 12.19 15.83 4.72
N HIS A 20 13.46 15.53 4.44
CA HIS A 20 14.57 16.47 4.66
C HIS A 20 14.45 17.71 3.79
N ARG A 21 14.01 17.55 2.55
CA ARG A 21 13.81 18.65 1.61
C ARG A 21 12.82 19.69 2.15
N GLU A 22 11.80 19.24 2.90
CA GLU A 22 10.82 20.12 3.52
C GLU A 22 11.30 20.71 4.86
N GLY A 23 12.55 20.43 5.26
CA GLY A 23 13.10 20.90 6.51
C GLY A 23 12.50 20.25 7.74
N LEU A 24 11.88 19.10 7.59
CA LEU A 24 11.22 18.39 8.70
C LEU A 24 12.16 17.37 9.33
N SER A 25 12.14 17.31 10.66
CA SER A 25 12.69 16.16 11.36
C SER A 25 11.65 15.03 11.39
N MET A 26 12.10 13.82 11.66
CA MET A 26 11.17 12.67 11.80
C MET A 26 10.20 12.90 12.96
N ALA A 27 10.66 13.48 14.05
CA ALA A 27 9.82 13.80 15.21
C ALA A 27 8.76 14.84 14.85
N LYS A 28 9.13 15.88 14.11
CA LYS A 28 8.19 16.91 13.68
C LYS A 28 7.14 16.35 12.72
N LEU A 29 7.56 15.52 11.79
CA LEU A 29 6.62 14.85 10.88
C LEU A 29 5.60 14.05 11.67
N GLY A 30 6.03 13.29 12.67
CA GLY A 30 5.11 12.52 13.51
C GLY A 30 4.10 13.40 14.23
N GLU A 31 4.52 14.57 14.70
CA GLU A 31 3.61 15.53 15.35
C GLU A 31 2.56 16.09 14.41
N LEU A 32 2.91 16.23 13.13
CA LEU A 32 2.00 16.78 12.11
C LEU A 32 1.00 15.75 11.59
N CYS A 33 1.22 14.48 11.84
CA CYS A 33 0.30 13.43 11.45
C CYS A 33 -0.97 13.43 12.32
N ASN A 34 -2.06 12.94 11.76
CA ASN A 34 -3.33 12.79 12.48
C ASN A 34 -3.83 11.33 12.32
N PRO A 35 -3.84 10.51 13.38
CA PRO A 35 -3.36 10.82 14.73
C PRO A 35 -1.85 10.99 14.79
N LYS A 36 -1.38 11.72 15.79
CA LYS A 36 0.05 11.92 15.98
C LYS A 36 0.80 10.60 16.12
N VAL A 37 1.95 10.55 15.49
CA VAL A 37 2.86 9.41 15.61
C VAL A 37 3.85 9.72 16.74
N GLU A 38 3.96 8.78 17.67
CA GLU A 38 4.81 8.95 18.83
C GLU A 38 6.28 9.03 18.45
N ARG A 39 7.08 9.60 19.36
CA ARG A 39 8.52 9.76 19.18
C ARG A 39 9.16 8.41 18.83
N GLY A 40 9.93 8.39 17.76
CA GLY A 40 10.57 7.18 17.29
C GLY A 40 9.70 6.35 16.34
N GLY A 41 8.39 6.65 16.20
CA GLY A 41 7.49 5.91 15.34
C GLY A 41 7.81 6.02 13.87
N ILE A 42 8.10 7.22 13.37
CA ILE A 42 8.49 7.41 11.97
C ILE A 42 9.82 6.72 11.67
N PRO A 43 10.90 6.94 12.48
CA PRO A 43 12.15 6.20 12.25
C PRO A 43 11.98 4.68 12.28
N TYR A 44 11.12 4.16 13.16
CA TYR A 44 10.83 2.72 13.24
C TYR A 44 10.23 2.21 11.93
N ARG A 45 9.25 2.92 11.37
CA ARG A 45 8.62 2.55 10.09
C ARG A 45 9.65 2.51 8.97
N ILE A 46 10.50 3.53 8.90
CA ILE A 46 11.54 3.61 7.86
C ILE A 46 12.55 2.49 8.02
N ARG A 47 13.00 2.23 9.25
CA ARG A 47 14.00 1.20 9.53
C ARG A 47 13.47 -0.21 9.23
N THR A 48 12.21 -0.48 9.57
CA THR A 48 11.60 -1.77 9.27
C THR A 48 11.14 -1.88 7.81
N GLY A 49 10.97 -0.74 7.14
CA GLY A 49 10.54 -0.69 5.74
C GLY A 49 9.08 -1.04 5.55
N ASP A 50 8.24 -0.84 6.57
CA ASP A 50 6.84 -1.19 6.47
C ASP A 50 5.95 -0.28 7.32
N CYS A 51 4.75 -0.07 6.83
CA CYS A 51 3.68 0.61 7.55
C CYS A 51 2.37 0.40 6.79
N MET A 52 1.26 0.80 7.41
CA MET A 52 -0.04 0.74 6.75
C MET A 52 -0.08 1.70 5.56
N MET A 53 -0.82 1.32 4.52
CA MET A 53 -1.06 2.18 3.35
C MET A 53 -1.66 3.53 3.77
N ALA A 54 -2.61 3.50 4.70
CA ALA A 54 -3.22 4.73 5.22
C ALA A 54 -2.21 5.62 5.94
N ASP A 55 -1.24 5.02 6.63
CA ASP A 55 -0.19 5.75 7.32
C ASP A 55 0.78 6.40 6.33
N MET A 56 1.07 5.74 5.21
CA MET A 56 1.86 6.35 4.14
C MET A 56 1.17 7.57 3.56
N ALA A 57 -0.14 7.47 3.34
CA ALA A 57 -0.92 8.60 2.85
C ALA A 57 -0.90 9.77 3.84
N GLU A 58 -1.01 9.47 5.13
CA GLU A 58 -1.01 10.50 6.17
C GLU A 58 0.36 11.15 6.34
N MET A 59 1.44 10.37 6.31
CA MET A 59 2.80 10.93 6.37
C MET A 59 3.07 11.84 5.17
N ALA A 60 2.64 11.42 3.98
CA ALA A 60 2.78 12.24 2.78
C ALA A 60 2.06 13.57 2.93
N ARG A 61 0.78 13.53 3.36
CA ARG A 61 -0.02 14.73 3.60
C ARG A 61 0.66 15.67 4.59
N ALA A 62 1.15 15.11 5.71
CA ALA A 62 1.80 15.92 6.76
C ALA A 62 3.09 16.58 6.25
N ALA A 63 3.78 15.95 5.31
CA ALA A 63 5.00 16.50 4.71
C ALA A 63 4.71 17.43 3.51
N GLY A 64 3.45 17.57 3.10
CA GLY A 64 3.08 18.43 1.96
C GLY A 64 3.07 17.73 0.62
N TYR A 65 2.96 16.41 0.62
CA TYR A 65 2.93 15.58 -0.59
C TYR A 65 1.63 14.79 -0.67
N LYS A 66 1.42 14.18 -1.82
CA LYS A 66 0.32 13.24 -2.06
C LYS A 66 0.91 11.85 -2.27
N PHE A 67 0.42 10.86 -1.52
CA PHE A 67 0.77 9.47 -1.74
C PHE A 67 0.00 8.93 -2.93
N VAL A 68 0.71 8.42 -3.93
CA VAL A 68 0.13 7.81 -5.12
C VAL A 68 0.71 6.41 -5.29
N TRP A 69 -0.10 5.51 -5.84
CA TRP A 69 0.35 4.15 -6.11
C TRP A 69 -0.40 3.57 -7.29
N HIS A 70 0.23 2.58 -7.92
CA HIS A 70 -0.40 1.78 -8.97
C HIS A 70 0.27 0.41 -9.03
N TRP A 71 -0.34 -0.50 -9.74
CA TRP A 71 0.22 -1.81 -10.04
C TRP A 71 0.58 -1.86 -11.51
N GLU A 72 1.82 -2.24 -11.82
CA GLU A 72 2.31 -2.42 -13.19
C GLU A 72 2.24 -3.90 -13.56
N ASP A 73 1.71 -4.20 -14.74
CA ASP A 73 1.67 -5.57 -15.26
C ASP A 73 3.08 -6.05 -15.57
N VAL A 74 3.50 -7.17 -14.95
CA VAL A 74 4.84 -7.71 -15.15
C VAL A 74 4.85 -9.14 -15.65
N ARG A 75 3.76 -9.89 -15.46
CA ARG A 75 3.66 -11.26 -16.00
C ARG A 75 2.21 -11.71 -16.07
N PRO A 76 1.90 -12.63 -17.01
CA PRO A 76 0.57 -13.25 -17.04
C PRO A 76 0.39 -14.19 -15.85
N VAL A 77 -0.85 -14.33 -15.40
CA VAL A 77 -1.24 -15.31 -14.39
C VAL A 77 -2.47 -16.07 -14.89
N GLU A 78 -2.69 -17.26 -14.38
CA GLU A 78 -3.83 -18.06 -14.75
C GLU A 78 -5.11 -17.39 -14.22
N PRO A 79 -6.11 -17.12 -15.11
CA PRO A 79 -7.35 -16.51 -14.68
C PRO A 79 -8.19 -17.47 -13.85
N THR A 80 -9.08 -16.91 -13.02
CA THR A 80 -10.07 -17.69 -12.29
C THR A 80 -11.05 -18.34 -13.25
N ALA A 81 -11.34 -19.63 -13.05
CA ALA A 81 -12.27 -20.37 -13.90
C ALA A 81 -13.74 -19.98 -13.68
N ARG A 82 -14.05 -19.33 -12.58
CA ARG A 82 -15.39 -18.91 -12.21
C ARG A 82 -15.58 -17.42 -12.37
N LEU A 83 -16.86 -16.99 -12.40
CA LEU A 83 -17.15 -15.56 -12.41
C LEU A 83 -16.59 -14.87 -11.16
N VAL A 84 -15.82 -13.80 -11.38
CA VAL A 84 -15.26 -13.01 -10.30
C VAL A 84 -16.33 -12.08 -9.74
N ARG A 85 -16.59 -12.16 -8.43
CA ARG A 85 -17.55 -11.30 -7.77
C ARG A 85 -16.86 -10.02 -7.36
N PRO A 86 -17.40 -8.84 -7.72
CA PRO A 86 -16.80 -7.58 -7.29
C PRO A 86 -17.04 -7.33 -5.80
N VAL A 87 -16.10 -6.62 -5.18
CA VAL A 87 -16.32 -6.06 -3.85
C VAL A 87 -17.24 -4.86 -4.00
N THR A 88 -18.26 -4.79 -3.14
CA THR A 88 -19.18 -3.66 -3.07
C THR A 88 -19.09 -3.03 -1.68
N SER A 89 -19.57 -1.80 -1.53
CA SER A 89 -19.58 -1.11 -0.22
C SER A 89 -18.18 -0.91 0.35
N PHE A 90 -17.46 0.07 -0.17
CA PHE A 90 -16.14 0.43 0.34
C PHE A 90 -16.27 1.43 1.49
N LYS A 91 -15.57 1.18 2.59
CA LYS A 91 -15.41 2.16 3.68
C LYS A 91 -14.25 3.10 3.42
N SER A 92 -13.32 2.70 2.57
CA SER A 92 -12.19 3.50 2.13
C SER A 92 -11.96 3.23 0.66
N ASP A 93 -11.68 4.28 -0.11
CA ASP A 93 -11.37 4.16 -1.53
C ASP A 93 -9.88 3.91 -1.78
N LEU A 94 -9.07 3.87 -0.74
CA LEU A 94 -7.61 3.77 -0.85
C LEU A 94 -7.17 2.56 -1.68
N LEU A 95 -7.77 1.40 -1.45
CA LEU A 95 -7.43 0.15 -2.14
C LEU A 95 -8.44 -0.26 -3.22
N LYS A 96 -9.42 0.58 -3.48
CA LYS A 96 -10.44 0.30 -4.51
C LYS A 96 -9.84 -0.07 -5.87
N PRO A 97 -8.76 0.59 -6.35
CA PRO A 97 -8.15 0.22 -7.63
C PRO A 97 -7.64 -1.22 -7.72
N VAL A 98 -7.38 -1.89 -6.59
CA VAL A 98 -6.99 -3.30 -6.60
C VAL A 98 -8.02 -4.15 -7.32
N MET A 99 -9.31 -3.86 -7.12
CA MET A 99 -10.39 -4.61 -7.77
C MET A 99 -10.33 -4.49 -9.30
N ASP A 100 -9.97 -3.31 -9.81
CA ASP A 100 -9.83 -3.10 -11.25
C ASP A 100 -8.67 -3.92 -11.81
N TYR A 101 -7.54 -3.94 -11.11
CA TYR A 101 -6.38 -4.75 -11.51
C TYR A 101 -6.68 -6.24 -11.50
N LEU A 102 -7.40 -6.73 -10.49
CA LEU A 102 -7.79 -8.13 -10.43
C LEU A 102 -8.79 -8.47 -11.53
N ALA A 103 -9.73 -7.55 -11.83
CA ALA A 103 -10.70 -7.75 -12.91
C ALA A 103 -10.04 -7.83 -14.28
N LEU A 104 -9.00 -7.03 -14.54
CA LEU A 104 -8.26 -7.05 -15.80
C LEU A 104 -7.66 -8.42 -16.10
N LYS A 105 -7.28 -9.17 -15.08
CA LYS A 105 -6.71 -10.52 -15.23
C LYS A 105 -7.69 -11.63 -14.84
N ASN A 106 -8.92 -11.27 -14.52
CA ASN A 106 -9.97 -12.20 -14.10
C ASN A 106 -9.54 -13.08 -12.93
N ILE A 107 -9.05 -12.45 -11.86
CA ILE A 107 -8.61 -13.13 -10.64
C ILE A 107 -9.62 -12.88 -9.53
N SER A 108 -10.14 -13.98 -8.94
CA SER A 108 -11.05 -13.88 -7.80
C SER A 108 -10.28 -13.68 -6.49
N LEU A 109 -10.96 -13.15 -5.49
CA LEU A 109 -10.36 -12.99 -4.15
C LEU A 109 -9.99 -14.34 -3.53
N PRO A 110 -10.82 -15.40 -3.63
CA PRO A 110 -10.42 -16.71 -3.13
C PRO A 110 -9.16 -17.25 -3.79
N ASP A 111 -9.00 -17.08 -5.10
CA ASP A 111 -7.82 -17.55 -5.81
C ASP A 111 -6.58 -16.76 -5.45
N LEU A 112 -6.71 -15.45 -5.30
CA LEU A 112 -5.61 -14.63 -4.80
C LEU A 112 -5.22 -15.04 -3.38
N GLY A 113 -6.22 -15.26 -2.54
CA GLY A 113 -6.00 -15.70 -1.16
C GLY A 113 -5.25 -17.02 -1.07
N LYS A 114 -5.57 -17.98 -1.93
CA LYS A 114 -4.87 -19.27 -1.97
C LYS A 114 -3.38 -19.11 -2.18
N LYS A 115 -2.98 -18.20 -3.05
CA LYS A 115 -1.57 -17.93 -3.32
C LYS A 115 -0.87 -17.29 -2.12
N LEU A 116 -1.61 -16.60 -1.27
CA LEU A 116 -1.09 -15.87 -0.11
C LEU A 116 -1.34 -16.60 1.22
N GLY A 117 -2.00 -17.75 1.18
CA GLY A 117 -2.35 -18.47 2.40
C GLY A 117 -3.47 -17.78 3.20
N LEU A 118 -4.36 -17.05 2.52
CA LEU A 118 -5.43 -16.29 3.14
C LEU A 118 -6.78 -16.67 2.53
N SER A 119 -7.87 -16.39 3.26
CA SER A 119 -9.21 -16.53 2.70
C SER A 119 -9.54 -15.36 1.77
N GLY A 120 -10.48 -15.58 0.85
CA GLY A 120 -10.99 -14.49 0.01
C GLY A 120 -11.63 -13.38 0.84
N SER A 121 -12.27 -13.75 1.97
CA SER A 121 -12.86 -12.77 2.89
C SER A 121 -11.82 -11.87 3.53
N ALA A 122 -10.65 -12.41 3.87
CA ALA A 122 -9.56 -11.61 4.44
C ALA A 122 -9.04 -10.59 3.44
N ILE A 123 -8.86 -10.98 2.19
CA ILE A 123 -8.45 -10.07 1.11
C ILE A 123 -9.53 -9.00 0.90
N GLY A 124 -10.79 -9.42 0.82
CA GLY A 124 -11.92 -8.49 0.65
C GLY A 124 -12.02 -7.47 1.79
N TYR A 125 -11.75 -7.89 3.01
CA TYR A 125 -11.73 -6.99 4.17
C TYR A 125 -10.67 -5.90 4.01
N ARG A 126 -9.45 -6.27 3.62
CA ARG A 126 -8.35 -5.32 3.38
C ARG A 126 -8.76 -4.27 2.35
N ILE A 127 -9.31 -4.72 1.23
CA ILE A 127 -9.68 -3.83 0.12
C ILE A 127 -10.84 -2.92 0.51
N ARG A 128 -11.87 -3.48 1.13
CA ARG A 128 -13.06 -2.72 1.52
C ARG A 128 -12.77 -1.64 2.54
N ASN A 129 -11.89 -1.94 3.50
CA ASN A 129 -11.60 -1.04 4.61
C ASN A 129 -10.32 -0.24 4.44
N GLY A 130 -9.55 -0.51 3.40
CA GLY A 130 -8.27 0.17 3.18
C GLY A 130 -7.22 -0.20 4.23
N VAL A 131 -7.32 -1.38 4.83
CA VAL A 131 -6.44 -1.84 5.91
C VAL A 131 -5.43 -2.81 5.34
N CYS A 132 -4.27 -2.31 4.98
CA CYS A 132 -3.24 -3.12 4.33
C CYS A 132 -1.88 -2.48 4.55
N MET A 133 -0.90 -3.32 4.89
CA MET A 133 0.50 -2.88 4.99
C MET A 133 1.10 -2.71 3.60
N MET A 134 2.12 -1.87 3.49
CA MET A 134 2.88 -1.70 2.24
C MET A 134 3.43 -3.04 1.75
N SER A 135 3.97 -3.86 2.66
CA SER A 135 4.46 -5.21 2.34
C SER A 135 3.36 -6.12 1.80
N GLN A 136 2.16 -6.03 2.34
CA GLN A 136 1.03 -6.83 1.89
C GLN A 136 0.56 -6.41 0.50
N MET A 137 0.64 -5.11 0.17
CA MET A 137 0.36 -4.63 -1.18
C MET A 137 1.33 -5.22 -2.19
N GLU A 138 2.63 -5.28 -1.84
CA GLU A 138 3.62 -5.91 -2.70
C GLU A 138 3.32 -7.39 -2.92
N GLU A 139 2.96 -8.12 -1.87
CA GLU A 139 2.62 -9.54 -1.96
C GLU A 139 1.39 -9.79 -2.82
N MET A 140 0.33 -9.00 -2.62
CA MET A 140 -0.89 -9.15 -3.41
C MET A 140 -0.63 -8.84 -4.88
N ALA A 141 0.12 -7.77 -5.16
CA ALA A 141 0.47 -7.41 -6.53
C ALA A 141 1.27 -8.53 -7.19
N ASP A 142 2.30 -9.03 -6.52
CA ASP A 142 3.14 -10.11 -7.04
C ASP A 142 2.32 -11.37 -7.34
N ALA A 143 1.45 -11.77 -6.43
CA ALA A 143 0.60 -12.94 -6.62
C ALA A 143 -0.35 -12.79 -7.81
N ALA A 144 -0.74 -11.56 -8.14
CA ALA A 144 -1.63 -11.26 -9.27
C ALA A 144 -0.87 -10.96 -10.56
N GLY A 145 0.46 -11.06 -10.58
CA GLY A 145 1.27 -10.82 -11.77
C GLY A 145 1.57 -9.34 -12.01
N TYR A 146 1.52 -8.54 -10.96
CA TYR A 146 1.80 -7.11 -11.02
C TYR A 146 3.00 -6.76 -10.13
N LYS A 147 3.48 -5.54 -10.30
CA LYS A 147 4.46 -4.92 -9.42
C LYS A 147 3.81 -3.72 -8.74
N PHE A 148 3.93 -3.61 -7.43
CA PHE A 148 3.45 -2.47 -6.66
C PHE A 148 4.44 -1.31 -6.81
N VAL A 149 3.97 -0.18 -7.31
CA VAL A 149 4.76 1.04 -7.51
C VAL A 149 4.08 2.17 -6.75
N TRP A 150 4.84 2.94 -6.01
CA TRP A 150 4.30 4.06 -5.24
C TRP A 150 5.29 5.24 -5.23
N ASP A 151 4.76 6.42 -4.94
CA ASP A 151 5.56 7.63 -4.84
C ASP A 151 4.84 8.67 -3.98
N TRP A 152 5.57 9.66 -3.56
CA TRP A 152 5.02 10.90 -2.99
C TRP A 152 5.18 11.98 -4.04
N GLU A 153 4.06 12.48 -4.53
CA GLU A 153 4.04 13.55 -5.52
C GLU A 153 3.86 14.89 -4.85
N GLU A 154 4.53 15.92 -5.37
CA GLU A 154 4.33 17.28 -4.88
C GLU A 154 2.87 17.69 -5.16
N LEU A 155 2.26 18.32 -4.16
CA LEU A 155 0.95 18.92 -4.36
C LEU A 155 1.09 20.12 -5.28
N PRO A 156 0.13 20.35 -6.22
CA PRO A 156 0.17 21.53 -7.06
C PRO A 156 0.09 22.79 -6.21
N GLU A 157 0.88 23.82 -6.58
CA GLU A 157 0.78 25.10 -5.92
C GLU A 157 -0.63 25.68 -6.12
N VAL A 158 -1.22 26.07 -5.01
CA VAL A 158 -2.50 26.78 -5.06
C VAL A 158 -2.19 28.25 -5.32
N VAL A 159 -2.51 28.68 -6.53
CA VAL A 159 -2.33 30.06 -6.91
C VAL A 159 -3.58 30.87 -6.54
#